data_b3d14196a03d47fe753b042f758836e2
#
_entry.id   b3d14196a03d47fe753b042f758836e2
#
_cell.length_a   1.000
_cell.length_b   1.000
_cell.length_c   1.000
_cell.angle_alpha   90.00
_cell.angle_beta   90.00
_cell.angle_gamma   90.00
#
_symmetry.space_group_name_H-M   'P 1'
#
loop_
_entity.id
_entity.type
_entity.pdbx_description
1 polymer ?
#
loop_
_entity_poly.entity_id
_entity_poly.type
_entity_poly.pdbx_seq_one_letter_code
_entity_poly.pdbx_strand_id
1 'polypeptide(L)'
;NYNRSNFSLFPNPCYQNFTLESFEDPITQVDLFDIRGRMISNTKVEGNQQQLTFDISSLPPGIYIVKAKSERKYGILKVIKK
;
A
#
# COMPACT_ATOMS: atom_id res chain seq x y z
N ASN A 1 0.28 -1.15 -21.00
CA ASN A 1 0.55 -1.10 -20.41
C ASN A 1 0.42 -1.45 -19.49
N TYR A 2 0.70 -1.75 -19.23
CA TYR A 2 0.62 -1.92 -18.25
C TYR A 2 1.09 -1.22 -17.70
N ASN A 3 0.77 -1.29 -17.33
CA ASN A 3 1.05 -0.50 -16.75
C ASN A 3 1.93 -0.43 -15.94
N ARG A 4 2.45 0.13 -16.06
CA ARG A 4 3.33 0.53 -15.11
C ARG A 4 2.61 1.19 -14.00
N SER A 5 2.81 0.73 -12.88
CA SER A 5 2.10 1.22 -11.74
C SER A 5 2.48 2.66 -11.43
N ASN A 6 1.53 3.43 -10.96
CA ASN A 6 1.79 4.77 -10.46
C ASN A 6 2.21 4.76 -9.00
N PHE A 7 2.32 3.60 -8.42
CA PHE A 7 2.67 3.42 -7.02
C PHE A 7 3.82 2.45 -6.90
N SER A 8 4.59 2.62 -5.86
CA SER A 8 5.70 1.75 -5.55
C SER A 8 5.65 1.42 -4.06
N LEU A 9 6.13 0.25 -3.70
CA LEU A 9 6.06 -0.23 -2.33
C LEU A 9 7.39 -0.86 -1.97
N PHE A 10 7.98 -0.44 -0.84
CA PHE A 10 9.29 -0.94 -0.45
C PHE A 10 9.48 -0.85 1.06
N PRO A 11 10.31 -1.69 1.63
CA PRO A 11 10.95 -2.85 1.02
C PRO A 11 9.93 -3.97 0.83
N ASN A 12 10.24 -4.85 -0.09
CA ASN A 12 9.34 -5.97 -0.37
C ASN A 12 10.23 -7.17 -0.75
N PRO A 13 10.39 -8.13 0.13
CA PRO A 13 9.67 -8.33 1.38
C PRO A 13 10.06 -7.34 2.47
N CYS A 14 9.17 -7.20 3.42
CA CYS A 14 9.41 -6.34 4.57
C CYS A 14 9.32 -7.15 5.85
N TYR A 15 9.76 -6.53 6.96
CA TYR A 15 9.68 -7.18 8.26
C TYR A 15 8.67 -6.50 9.16
N GLN A 16 8.80 -5.20 9.37
CA GLN A 16 7.96 -4.49 10.31
C GLN A 16 7.12 -3.42 9.66
N ASN A 17 7.63 -2.84 8.58
CA ASN A 17 6.89 -1.76 7.93
C ASN A 17 7.23 -1.72 6.46
N PHE A 18 6.40 -1.00 5.72
CA PHE A 18 6.67 -0.72 4.33
C PHE A 18 6.26 0.71 4.02
N THR A 19 6.82 1.26 2.96
CA THR A 19 6.51 2.59 2.50
C THR A 19 5.83 2.48 1.15
N LEU A 20 4.73 3.21 1.01
CA LEU A 20 4.01 3.32 -0.25
C LEU A 20 4.30 4.69 -0.83
N GLU A 21 4.65 4.72 -2.10
CA GLU A 21 4.99 5.97 -2.78
C GLU A 21 4.13 6.12 -4.02
N SER A 22 3.60 7.33 -4.22
CA SER A 22 2.87 7.69 -5.43
C SER A 22 3.75 8.60 -6.26
N PHE A 23 3.81 8.34 -7.57
CA PHE A 23 4.71 9.09 -8.44
C PHE A 23 4.10 10.34 -9.02
N GLU A 24 2.78 10.44 -9.03
CA GLU A 24 2.12 11.59 -9.63
C GLU A 24 1.25 12.32 -8.63
N ASP A 25 0.05 11.82 -8.40
CA ASP A 25 -0.89 12.49 -7.53
C ASP A 25 -0.68 12.08 -6.09
N PRO A 26 -1.00 12.93 -5.15
CA PRO A 26 -0.94 12.54 -3.73
C PRO A 26 -1.86 11.38 -3.44
N ILE A 27 -1.49 10.58 -2.46
CA ILE A 27 -2.26 9.43 -2.03
C ILE A 27 -3.49 9.92 -1.27
N THR A 28 -4.66 9.38 -1.60
CA THR A 28 -5.89 9.76 -0.92
C THR A 28 -6.45 8.66 -0.04
N GLN A 29 -6.14 7.41 -0.35
CA GLN A 29 -6.68 6.30 0.43
C GLN A 29 -5.82 5.07 0.24
N VAL A 30 -5.65 4.31 1.32
CA VAL A 30 -4.88 3.06 1.29
C VAL A 30 -5.67 2.02 2.06
N ASP A 31 -5.98 0.92 1.39
CA ASP A 31 -6.67 -0.21 2.01
C ASP A 31 -5.73 -1.39 2.03
N LEU A 32 -5.70 -2.09 3.15
CA LEU A 32 -4.86 -3.26 3.33
C LEU A 32 -5.74 -4.48 3.53
N PHE A 33 -5.45 -5.54 2.76
CA PHE A 33 -6.22 -6.79 2.81
C PHE A 33 -5.29 -7.97 3.07
N ASP A 34 -5.83 -9.01 3.70
CA ASP A 34 -5.10 -10.26 3.77
C ASP A 34 -5.28 -11.03 2.46
N ILE A 35 -4.64 -12.19 2.37
CA ILE A 35 -4.65 -12.97 1.13
C ILE A 35 -6.04 -13.50 0.80
N ARG A 36 -6.93 -13.56 1.79
CA ARG A 36 -8.29 -14.00 1.57
C ARG A 36 -9.21 -12.88 1.09
N GLY A 37 -8.70 -11.66 1.04
CA GLY A 37 -9.50 -10.52 0.63
C GLY A 37 -10.20 -9.81 1.77
N ARG A 38 -9.89 -10.17 3.00
CA ARG A 38 -10.50 -9.52 4.15
C ARG A 38 -9.76 -8.23 4.47
N MET A 39 -10.50 -7.15 4.63
CA MET A 39 -9.90 -5.86 4.90
C MET A 39 -9.32 -5.83 6.31
N ILE A 40 -8.05 -5.46 6.39
CA ILE A 40 -7.37 -5.30 7.66
C ILE A 40 -7.43 -3.86 8.12
N SER A 41 -7.22 -2.92 7.22
CA SER A 41 -7.26 -1.51 7.57
C SER A 41 -7.67 -0.68 6.37
N ASN A 42 -8.18 0.49 6.67
CA ASN A 42 -8.62 1.47 5.69
C ASN A 42 -8.11 2.81 6.18
N THR A 43 -7.22 3.42 5.40
CA THR A 43 -6.61 4.68 5.81
C THR A 43 -6.96 5.75 4.79
N LYS A 44 -7.62 6.81 5.26
CA LYS A 44 -7.86 7.98 4.45
C LYS A 44 -6.78 8.99 4.72
N VAL A 45 -6.28 9.58 3.65
CA VAL A 45 -5.09 10.41 3.72
C VAL A 45 -5.46 11.84 3.34
N GLU A 46 -5.07 12.78 4.18
CA GLU A 46 -5.33 14.18 3.92
C GLU A 46 -4.03 14.91 3.68
N GLY A 47 -4.14 16.02 2.97
CA GLY A 47 -2.96 16.79 2.60
C GLY A 47 -2.29 16.21 1.38
N ASN A 48 -1.11 16.68 1.11
CA ASN A 48 -0.37 16.27 -0.08
C ASN A 48 0.71 15.27 0.29
N GLN A 49 0.28 14.04 0.51
CA GLN A 49 1.20 12.98 0.92
C GLN A 49 1.50 12.10 -0.29
N GLN A 50 2.74 12.08 -0.70
CA GLN A 50 3.17 11.19 -1.79
C GLN A 50 3.88 9.96 -1.27
N GLN A 51 4.19 9.92 0.01
CA GLN A 51 4.79 8.76 0.66
C GLN A 51 4.11 8.54 1.99
N LEU A 52 3.86 7.28 2.31
CA LEU A 52 3.30 6.90 3.60
C LEU A 52 3.96 5.60 4.05
N THR A 53 4.29 5.55 5.33
CA THR A 53 4.87 4.35 5.91
C THR A 53 3.84 3.70 6.81
N PHE A 54 3.68 2.39 6.64
CA PHE A 54 2.71 1.59 7.39
C PHE A 54 3.44 0.60 8.26
N ASP A 55 3.03 0.53 9.52
CA ASP A 55 3.58 -0.40 10.49
C ASP A 55 2.68 -1.63 10.51
N ILE A 56 3.22 -2.76 10.06
CA ILE A 56 2.48 -4.01 10.07
C ILE A 56 3.16 -5.04 10.97
N SER A 57 3.90 -4.56 11.97
CA SER A 57 4.64 -5.45 12.86
C SER A 57 3.72 -6.38 13.63
N SER A 58 2.46 -5.99 13.84
CA SER A 58 1.52 -6.83 14.57
C SER A 58 0.87 -7.91 13.72
N LEU A 59 1.09 -7.89 12.41
CA LEU A 59 0.47 -8.86 11.52
C LEU A 59 1.35 -10.09 11.38
N PRO A 60 0.76 -11.26 11.20
CA PRO A 60 1.55 -12.48 10.95
C PRO A 60 2.31 -12.38 9.64
N PRO A 61 3.42 -13.12 9.53
CA PRO A 61 4.10 -13.21 8.23
C PRO A 61 3.16 -13.76 7.17
N GLY A 62 3.29 -13.25 5.96
CA GLY A 62 2.44 -13.70 4.88
C GLY A 62 2.36 -12.68 3.78
N ILE A 63 1.41 -12.90 2.88
CA ILE A 63 1.17 -12.04 1.74
C ILE A 63 -0.03 -11.17 2.03
N TYR A 64 0.11 -9.88 1.73
CA TYR A 64 -0.96 -8.91 1.93
C TYR A 64 -1.14 -8.10 0.65
N ILE A 65 -2.34 -7.60 0.46
CA ILE A 65 -2.69 -6.83 -0.72
C ILE A 65 -2.94 -5.39 -0.29
N VAL A 66 -2.32 -4.47 -1.00
CA VAL A 66 -2.45 -3.04 -0.75
C VAL A 66 -3.17 -2.43 -1.93
N LYS A 67 -4.29 -1.78 -1.65
CA LYS A 67 -5.01 -1.03 -2.68
C LYS A 67 -4.78 0.45 -2.40
N ALA A 68 -4.07 1.10 -3.29
CA ALA A 68 -3.72 2.51 -3.14
C ALA A 68 -4.52 3.35 -4.10
N LYS A 69 -4.98 4.49 -3.63
CA LYS A 69 -5.72 5.43 -4.47
C LYS A 69 -5.10 6.80 -4.42
N SER A 70 -5.09 7.46 -5.55
CA SER A 70 -4.86 8.89 -5.64
C SER A 70 -6.09 9.50 -6.26
N GLU A 71 -6.02 10.79 -6.55
CA GLU A 71 -7.20 11.49 -7.05
C GLU A 71 -7.71 10.89 -8.33
N ARG A 72 -6.81 10.48 -9.22
CA ARG A 72 -7.20 10.03 -10.55
C ARG A 72 -6.83 8.59 -10.84
N LYS A 73 -6.10 7.94 -9.96
CA LYS A 73 -5.57 6.61 -10.25
C LYS A 73 -5.66 5.71 -9.05
N TYR A 74 -5.57 4.43 -9.31
CA TYR A 74 -5.43 3.48 -8.21
C TYR A 74 -4.51 2.36 -8.66
N GLY A 75 -3.98 1.64 -7.69
CA GLY A 75 -3.12 0.50 -7.95
C GLY A 75 -3.32 -0.56 -6.91
N ILE A 76 -3.03 -1.79 -7.30
CA ILE A 76 -3.09 -2.92 -6.40
C ILE A 76 -1.70 -3.52 -6.35
N LEU A 77 -1.15 -3.59 -5.14
CA LEU A 77 0.21 -4.05 -4.96
C LEU A 77 0.22 -5.18 -3.94
N LYS A 78 1.21 -6.03 -4.07
CA LYS A 78 1.39 -7.14 -3.15
C LYS A 78 2.57 -6.82 -2.24
N VAL A 79 2.40 -7.04 -0.94
CA VAL A 79 3.50 -6.92 0.01
C VAL A 79 3.69 -8.24 0.71
N ILE A 80 4.93 -8.64 0.85
CA ILE A 80 5.30 -9.88 1.50
C ILE A 80 5.94 -9.53 2.84
N LYS A 81 5.31 -10.00 3.93
CA LYS A 81 5.84 -9.79 5.27
C LYS A 81 6.54 -11.06 5.74
N LYS A 82 7.76 -10.88 6.16
CA LYS A 82 8.54 -11.99 6.71
C LYS A 82 8.47 -12.07 8.22
#